data_9e4ded11a184144f834475f45605a4a2
#
_entry.id   9e4ded11a184144f834475f45605a4a2
#
_cell.length_a   1.000
_cell.length_b   1.000
_cell.length_c   1.000
_cell.angle_alpha   90.00
_cell.angle_beta   90.00
_cell.angle_gamma   90.00
#
_symmetry.space_group_name_H-M   'P 1'
#
loop_
_entity.id
_entity.type
_entity.pdbx_description
1 polymer ?
#
loop_
_entity_poly.entity_id
_entity_poly.type
_entity_poly.pdbx_seq_one_letter_code
_entity_poly.pdbx_strand_id
1 'polypeptide(L)'
;MSVPATKRGRVAVIGAGPAGMATALSVHQAGHDVVLLERYPQARPAGNILNLWPPPIKALGLLGVDIADLGAPCYSEFRSAKGRTRVRVNLPEHTVADYGGGFIGLLRPELYQRLLAAMPPGVLQLNRTVESFDQDQTGVRLKMADGKTIEVDVLVGADGIDSLVRRTLWGDSPKREHNLHIFGGFTFDEVVVADRGLCIVSHSRTVQGSWTSIRHKGRHGFQWWVLGAHDAATTFDGDLHATATAMGAEFAAPLPQLIAATEPGNVQRWVLRDRKPLKQWSKGRATLVGDAAHPTSPYAAYGAGMATEDGYYLGRRLAGLDLSDHTAVRAALDAFEAPRKPHTARQVQQAYILGKVFHHTPGPLQRVRDTVLDRTPFLQKVAGESSPGEILAQIAAIDEAEKRFVAVRAGA
;
A
#
# COMPACT_ATOMS: atom_id res chain seq x y z
N MET A 1 42.13 3.92 -16.72
CA MET A 1 41.02 3.73 -17.64
C MET A 1 39.82 4.44 -17.01
N SER A 2 39.35 5.54 -17.59
CA SER A 2 38.15 6.23 -17.11
C SER A 2 36.94 5.30 -17.40
N VAL A 3 36.22 4.91 -16.33
CA VAL A 3 34.93 4.24 -16.45
C VAL A 3 34.02 5.17 -17.26
N PRO A 4 33.40 4.71 -18.37
CA PRO A 4 32.49 5.54 -19.13
C PRO A 4 31.35 5.95 -18.20
N ALA A 5 31.08 7.27 -18.12
CA ALA A 5 29.92 7.78 -17.39
C ALA A 5 28.68 7.06 -17.94
N THR A 6 27.98 6.34 -17.08
CA THR A 6 26.73 5.64 -17.47
C THR A 6 25.79 6.67 -18.08
N LYS A 7 25.32 6.41 -19.29
CA LYS A 7 24.43 7.31 -20.02
C LYS A 7 23.14 7.46 -19.23
N ARG A 8 22.82 8.67 -18.77
CA ARG A 8 21.57 8.94 -18.07
C ARG A 8 20.40 8.66 -19.00
N GLY A 9 19.61 7.65 -18.66
CA GLY A 9 18.36 7.40 -19.34
C GLY A 9 17.21 8.17 -18.70
N ARG A 10 16.08 8.25 -19.40
CA ARG A 10 14.89 8.97 -18.97
C ARG A 10 13.73 8.00 -18.67
N VAL A 11 13.10 8.14 -17.52
CA VAL A 11 11.97 7.31 -17.09
C VAL A 11 10.73 8.18 -16.88
N ALA A 12 9.59 7.80 -17.48
CA ALA A 12 8.29 8.38 -17.14
C ALA A 12 7.54 7.49 -16.16
N VAL A 13 6.97 8.11 -15.14
CA VAL A 13 6.09 7.46 -14.17
C VAL A 13 4.72 8.12 -14.24
N ILE A 14 3.66 7.36 -14.48
CA ILE A 14 2.29 7.86 -14.55
C ILE A 14 1.57 7.59 -13.23
N GLY A 15 1.14 8.67 -12.55
CA GLY A 15 0.40 8.64 -11.29
C GLY A 15 1.27 8.95 -10.07
N ALA A 16 0.93 10.02 -9.32
CA ALA A 16 1.63 10.47 -8.12
C ALA A 16 1.02 9.90 -6.84
N GLY A 17 0.61 8.63 -6.85
CA GLY A 17 0.33 7.85 -5.65
C GLY A 17 1.61 7.38 -4.95
N PRO A 18 1.51 6.67 -3.80
CA PRO A 18 2.69 6.15 -3.08
C PRO A 18 3.64 5.33 -3.97
N ALA A 19 3.10 4.48 -4.85
CA ALA A 19 3.90 3.71 -5.81
C ALA A 19 4.70 4.60 -6.75
N GLY A 20 4.04 5.61 -7.36
CA GLY A 20 4.69 6.51 -8.32
C GLY A 20 5.73 7.40 -7.68
N MET A 21 5.43 7.96 -6.50
CA MET A 21 6.38 8.79 -5.76
C MET A 21 7.59 7.98 -5.29
N ALA A 22 7.39 6.77 -4.75
CA ALA A 22 8.49 5.88 -4.37
C ALA A 22 9.33 5.46 -5.58
N THR A 23 8.69 5.18 -6.72
CA THR A 23 9.37 4.88 -7.98
C THR A 23 10.23 6.06 -8.44
N ALA A 24 9.66 7.27 -8.46
CA ALA A 24 10.38 8.47 -8.90
C ALA A 24 11.60 8.75 -8.03
N LEU A 25 11.47 8.64 -6.70
CA LEU A 25 12.59 8.77 -5.76
C LEU A 25 13.68 7.72 -6.04
N SER A 26 13.28 6.46 -6.19
CA SER A 26 14.21 5.34 -6.40
C SER A 26 14.96 5.44 -7.73
N VAL A 27 14.26 5.79 -8.81
CA VAL A 27 14.84 6.00 -10.16
C VAL A 27 15.80 7.20 -10.16
N HIS A 28 15.43 8.30 -9.48
CA HIS A 28 16.31 9.44 -9.31
C HIS A 28 17.60 9.07 -8.56
N GLN A 29 17.48 8.30 -7.46
CA GLN A 29 18.64 7.77 -6.73
C GLN A 29 19.50 6.84 -7.58
N ALA A 30 18.90 6.10 -8.53
CA ALA A 30 19.63 5.27 -9.49
C ALA A 30 20.44 6.08 -10.53
N GLY A 31 20.28 7.40 -10.57
CA GLY A 31 21.03 8.31 -11.43
C GLY A 31 20.36 8.60 -12.77
N HIS A 32 19.12 8.18 -12.99
CA HIS A 32 18.36 8.46 -14.20
C HIS A 32 17.50 9.72 -14.07
N ASP A 33 17.21 10.34 -15.21
CA ASP A 33 16.23 11.42 -15.29
C ASP A 33 14.83 10.82 -15.16
N VAL A 34 14.00 11.40 -14.31
CA VAL A 34 12.66 10.93 -14.06
C VAL A 34 11.63 12.06 -14.19
N VAL A 35 10.50 11.76 -14.82
CA VAL A 35 9.34 12.64 -14.82
C VAL A 35 8.15 11.87 -14.23
N LEU A 36 7.55 12.43 -13.17
CA LEU A 36 6.36 11.90 -12.52
C LEU A 36 5.15 12.72 -12.96
N LEU A 37 4.25 12.09 -13.70
CA LEU A 37 3.10 12.74 -14.34
C LEU A 37 1.83 12.47 -13.52
N GLU A 38 1.18 13.55 -13.06
CA GLU A 38 -0.07 13.47 -12.31
C GLU A 38 -1.16 14.27 -13.04
N ARG A 39 -2.31 13.62 -13.28
CA ARG A 39 -3.43 14.25 -14.01
C ARG A 39 -4.16 15.32 -13.21
N TYR A 40 -4.12 15.24 -11.88
CA TYR A 40 -4.79 16.23 -11.03
C TYR A 40 -3.92 17.47 -10.80
N PRO A 41 -4.56 18.62 -10.48
CA PRO A 41 -3.86 19.87 -10.18
C PRO A 41 -3.12 19.83 -8.83
N GLN A 42 -3.39 18.83 -8.02
CA GLN A 42 -2.75 18.61 -6.73
C GLN A 42 -2.52 17.12 -6.52
N ALA A 43 -1.39 16.74 -5.95
CA ALA A 43 -1.19 15.39 -5.45
C ALA A 43 -2.05 15.21 -4.19
N ARG A 44 -3.17 14.50 -4.32
CA ARG A 44 -4.13 14.29 -3.24
C ARG A 44 -4.12 12.85 -2.77
N PRO A 45 -4.01 12.60 -1.45
CA PRO A 45 -4.25 11.27 -0.92
C PRO A 45 -5.72 10.90 -1.11
N ALA A 46 -5.98 9.71 -1.64
CA ALA A 46 -7.31 9.11 -1.57
C ALA A 46 -7.46 8.41 -0.21
N GLY A 47 -8.50 8.77 0.55
CA GLY A 47 -8.74 8.24 1.88
C GLY A 47 -8.01 8.97 3.00
N ASN A 48 -8.34 8.63 4.24
CA ASN A 48 -7.86 9.32 5.43
C ASN A 48 -6.96 8.45 6.32
N ILE A 49 -7.28 7.18 6.51
CA ILE A 49 -6.59 6.27 7.43
C ILE A 49 -5.59 5.36 6.71
N LEU A 50 -4.52 5.02 7.41
CA LEU A 50 -3.47 4.14 6.88
C LEU A 50 -2.73 3.43 8.03
N ASN A 51 -2.26 2.23 7.74
CA ASN A 51 -1.28 1.53 8.56
C ASN A 51 -0.09 1.12 7.67
N LEU A 52 1.11 1.17 8.24
CA LEU A 52 2.32 0.69 7.57
C LEU A 52 3.04 -0.35 8.42
N TRP A 53 3.58 -1.34 7.75
CA TRP A 53 4.42 -2.40 8.30
C TRP A 53 5.90 -1.99 8.27
N PRO A 54 6.79 -2.66 9.00
CA PRO A 54 8.22 -2.36 9.00
C PRO A 54 8.89 -2.33 7.61
N PRO A 55 8.65 -3.29 6.68
CA PRO A 55 9.34 -3.27 5.38
C PRO A 55 9.14 -1.99 4.56
N PRO A 56 7.91 -1.48 4.34
CA PRO A 56 7.74 -0.22 3.63
C PRO A 56 8.29 0.99 4.40
N ILE A 57 8.31 0.97 5.74
CA ILE A 57 8.95 2.05 6.54
C ILE A 57 10.45 2.07 6.24
N LYS A 58 11.11 0.91 6.24
CA LYS A 58 12.52 0.78 5.84
C LYS A 58 12.76 1.30 4.42
N ALA A 59 11.95 0.87 3.47
CA ALA A 59 12.05 1.33 2.08
C ALA A 59 11.92 2.86 1.97
N LEU A 60 10.97 3.47 2.68
CA LEU A 60 10.80 4.94 2.73
C LEU A 60 12.06 5.64 3.24
N GLY A 61 12.64 5.17 4.34
CA GLY A 61 13.88 5.74 4.87
C GLY A 61 15.03 5.66 3.88
N LEU A 62 15.21 4.51 3.21
CA LEU A 62 16.23 4.32 2.16
C LEU A 62 15.98 5.17 0.91
N LEU A 63 14.73 5.56 0.66
CA LEU A 63 14.37 6.51 -0.40
C LEU A 63 14.62 7.98 0.01
N GLY A 64 15.08 8.24 1.23
CA GLY A 64 15.31 9.59 1.75
C GLY A 64 14.06 10.30 2.25
N VAL A 65 12.97 9.56 2.44
CA VAL A 65 11.77 10.10 3.09
C VAL A 65 12.02 10.19 4.59
N ASP A 66 11.71 11.32 5.18
CA ASP A 66 11.76 11.47 6.64
C ASP A 66 10.74 10.55 7.31
N ILE A 67 11.22 9.54 8.02
CA ILE A 67 10.41 8.56 8.76
C ILE A 67 10.36 8.84 10.25
N ALA A 68 11.08 9.86 10.74
CA ALA A 68 11.03 10.24 12.14
C ALA A 68 9.60 10.65 12.52
N ASP A 69 9.07 10.06 13.57
CA ASP A 69 7.69 10.28 14.01
C ASP A 69 6.60 10.08 12.93
N LEU A 70 6.85 9.22 11.95
CA LEU A 70 5.88 8.85 10.92
C LEU A 70 4.76 7.98 11.50
N GLY A 71 3.83 8.56 12.21
CA GLY A 71 2.71 7.83 12.81
C GLY A 71 2.96 7.37 14.24
N ALA A 72 2.03 6.59 14.78
CA ALA A 72 2.06 6.05 16.13
C ALA A 72 2.46 4.57 16.11
N PRO A 73 3.49 4.17 16.91
CA PRO A 73 3.86 2.77 17.07
C PRO A 73 2.71 1.95 17.66
N CYS A 74 2.52 0.72 17.16
CA CYS A 74 1.54 -0.17 17.75
C CYS A 74 1.88 -1.65 17.53
N TYR A 75 1.32 -2.49 18.41
CA TYR A 75 1.37 -3.94 18.34
C TYR A 75 0.00 -4.47 17.91
N SER A 76 -0.02 -5.46 17.03
CA SER A 76 -1.28 -5.98 16.50
C SER A 76 -1.84 -7.09 17.38
N GLU A 77 -3.11 -6.95 17.77
CA GLU A 77 -3.89 -7.99 18.42
C GLU A 77 -5.17 -8.28 17.65
N PHE A 78 -5.47 -9.56 17.50
CA PHE A 78 -6.75 -10.02 17.03
C PHE A 78 -7.63 -10.38 18.22
N ARG A 79 -8.86 -9.82 18.25
CA ARG A 79 -9.81 -10.01 19.36
C ARG A 79 -11.17 -10.47 18.86
N SER A 80 -11.96 -11.06 19.76
CA SER A 80 -13.39 -11.18 19.55
C SER A 80 -14.07 -9.82 19.69
N ALA A 81 -15.31 -9.66 19.19
CA ALA A 81 -16.07 -8.41 19.38
C ALA A 81 -16.22 -8.02 20.87
N LYS A 82 -16.23 -9.00 21.78
CA LYS A 82 -16.31 -8.76 23.23
C LYS A 82 -14.97 -8.50 23.89
N GLY A 83 -13.91 -8.24 23.13
CA GLY A 83 -12.61 -7.82 23.63
C GLY A 83 -11.66 -8.95 24.07
N ARG A 84 -12.07 -10.23 23.97
CA ARG A 84 -11.18 -11.36 24.30
C ARG A 84 -10.07 -11.47 23.26
N THR A 85 -8.81 -11.43 23.70
CA THR A 85 -7.64 -11.63 22.82
C THR A 85 -7.64 -13.06 22.27
N ARG A 86 -7.48 -13.18 20.96
CA ARG A 86 -7.35 -14.43 20.19
C ARG A 86 -5.89 -14.72 19.87
N VAL A 87 -5.17 -13.69 19.42
CA VAL A 87 -3.74 -13.78 19.08
C VAL A 87 -3.08 -12.42 19.16
N ARG A 88 -1.78 -12.42 19.50
CA ARG A 88 -0.88 -11.27 19.39
C ARG A 88 0.14 -11.55 18.29
N VAL A 89 0.42 -10.52 17.49
CA VAL A 89 1.50 -10.57 16.50
C VAL A 89 2.76 -10.02 17.18
N ASN A 90 3.72 -10.89 17.47
CA ASN A 90 4.95 -10.52 18.15
C ASN A 90 6.11 -10.48 17.14
N LEU A 91 6.74 -9.32 17.01
CA LEU A 91 8.01 -9.17 16.29
C LEU A 91 9.19 -9.21 17.28
N PRO A 92 10.40 -9.56 16.82
CA PRO A 92 11.60 -9.43 17.64
C PRO A 92 11.81 -8.01 18.16
N GLU A 93 12.32 -7.87 19.37
CA GLU A 93 12.52 -6.57 20.04
C GLU A 93 13.33 -5.58 19.22
N HIS A 94 14.40 -6.05 18.55
CA HIS A 94 15.19 -5.19 17.66
C HIS A 94 14.37 -4.63 16.49
N THR A 95 13.51 -5.44 15.87
CA THR A 95 12.62 -4.96 14.79
C THR A 95 11.62 -3.94 15.30
N VAL A 96 11.09 -4.16 16.50
CA VAL A 96 10.20 -3.20 17.16
C VAL A 96 10.91 -1.88 17.43
N ALA A 97 12.16 -1.94 17.93
CA ALA A 97 12.97 -0.75 18.21
C ALA A 97 13.30 0.04 16.93
N ASP A 98 13.70 -0.66 15.86
CA ASP A 98 14.13 -0.05 14.61
C ASP A 98 12.98 0.64 13.85
N TYR A 99 11.75 0.12 13.95
CA TYR A 99 10.60 0.59 13.16
C TYR A 99 9.43 1.10 13.99
N GLY A 100 9.61 1.29 15.29
CA GLY A 100 8.61 1.85 16.17
C GLY A 100 7.38 0.96 16.38
N GLY A 101 7.56 -0.36 16.40
CA GLY A 101 6.49 -1.33 16.58
C GLY A 101 6.35 -2.29 15.40
N GLY A 102 5.41 -3.23 15.49
CA GLY A 102 5.08 -4.16 14.39
C GLY A 102 4.21 -3.51 13.31
N PHE A 103 3.71 -2.34 13.61
CA PHE A 103 2.75 -1.59 12.83
C PHE A 103 2.81 -0.12 13.22
N ILE A 104 2.62 0.81 12.31
CA ILE A 104 2.36 2.20 12.67
C ILE A 104 1.00 2.63 12.12
N GLY A 105 0.21 3.32 12.95
CA GLY A 105 -1.01 4.00 12.54
C GLY A 105 -0.72 5.44 12.17
N LEU A 106 -1.21 5.88 11.00
CA LEU A 106 -1.00 7.24 10.51
C LEU A 106 -2.14 7.67 9.59
N LEU A 107 -2.24 8.96 9.32
CA LEU A 107 -3.13 9.47 8.30
C LEU A 107 -2.45 9.43 6.93
N ARG A 108 -3.19 9.08 5.87
CA ARG A 108 -2.66 9.09 4.49
C ARG A 108 -2.06 10.42 4.07
N PRO A 109 -2.65 11.59 4.41
CA PRO A 109 -2.02 12.87 4.12
C PRO A 109 -0.62 13.04 4.69
N GLU A 110 -0.30 12.44 5.84
CA GLU A 110 1.04 12.50 6.43
C GLU A 110 2.08 11.81 5.53
N LEU A 111 1.80 10.58 5.09
CA LEU A 111 2.69 9.86 4.17
C LEU A 111 2.89 10.64 2.87
N TYR A 112 1.80 11.20 2.30
CA TYR A 112 1.88 11.99 1.07
C TYR A 112 2.74 13.22 1.22
N GLN A 113 2.58 13.98 2.30
CA GLN A 113 3.38 15.19 2.56
C GLN A 113 4.86 14.87 2.66
N ARG A 114 5.22 13.77 3.33
CA ARG A 114 6.63 13.36 3.46
C ARG A 114 7.22 12.86 2.15
N LEU A 115 6.48 12.10 1.35
CA LEU A 115 6.90 11.71 0.01
C LEU A 115 7.08 12.92 -0.91
N LEU A 116 6.17 13.91 -0.85
CA LEU A 116 6.30 15.15 -1.62
C LEU A 116 7.48 15.99 -1.16
N ALA A 117 7.75 16.07 0.14
CA ALA A 117 8.88 16.81 0.68
C ALA A 117 10.23 16.20 0.26
N ALA A 118 10.31 14.90 0.08
CA ALA A 118 11.48 14.20 -0.42
C ALA A 118 11.67 14.30 -1.93
N MET A 119 10.63 14.72 -2.68
CA MET A 119 10.65 14.73 -4.14
C MET A 119 11.62 15.78 -4.68
N PRO A 120 12.56 15.43 -5.58
CA PRO A 120 13.46 16.39 -6.18
C PRO A 120 12.70 17.45 -7.00
N PRO A 121 13.18 18.70 -7.01
CA PRO A 121 12.54 19.77 -7.78
C PRO A 121 12.39 19.42 -9.26
N GLY A 122 11.22 19.72 -9.84
CA GLY A 122 10.95 19.53 -11.28
C GLY A 122 10.58 18.09 -11.67
N VAL A 123 10.70 17.10 -10.79
CA VAL A 123 10.32 15.70 -11.08
C VAL A 123 8.81 15.55 -11.19
N LEU A 124 8.06 16.08 -10.23
CA LEU A 124 6.58 16.00 -10.24
C LEU A 124 5.99 17.07 -11.16
N GLN A 125 5.20 16.64 -12.11
CA GLN A 125 4.43 17.50 -13.02
C GLN A 125 2.92 17.25 -12.84
N LEU A 126 2.24 18.24 -12.30
CA LEU A 126 0.78 18.24 -12.10
C LEU A 126 0.05 18.68 -13.37
N ASN A 127 -1.25 18.40 -13.48
CA ASN A 127 -2.07 18.66 -14.66
C ASN A 127 -1.49 18.01 -15.94
N ARG A 128 -0.90 16.82 -15.80
CA ARG A 128 -0.29 16.07 -16.89
C ARG A 128 -1.02 14.75 -17.11
N THR A 129 -2.00 14.77 -18.00
CA THR A 129 -2.76 13.59 -18.38
C THR A 129 -2.13 12.94 -19.60
N VAL A 130 -1.77 11.67 -19.47
CA VAL A 130 -1.36 10.81 -20.60
C VAL A 130 -2.61 10.17 -21.19
N GLU A 131 -2.81 10.30 -22.49
CA GLU A 131 -3.95 9.70 -23.22
C GLU A 131 -3.61 8.32 -23.78
N SER A 132 -2.39 8.17 -24.30
CA SER A 132 -1.92 6.92 -24.88
C SER A 132 -0.40 6.89 -24.90
N PHE A 133 0.15 5.72 -25.20
CA PHE A 133 1.58 5.56 -25.47
C PHE A 133 1.82 4.45 -26.49
N ASP A 134 2.93 4.60 -27.21
CA ASP A 134 3.51 3.61 -28.09
C ASP A 134 4.93 3.28 -27.62
N GLN A 135 5.43 2.08 -27.92
CA GLN A 135 6.79 1.68 -27.60
C GLN A 135 7.38 0.77 -28.67
N ASP A 136 8.69 0.88 -28.82
CA ASP A 136 9.48 -0.01 -29.65
C ASP A 136 10.79 -0.42 -28.93
N GLN A 137 11.78 -0.93 -29.65
CA GLN A 137 13.07 -1.31 -29.08
C GLN A 137 13.91 -0.09 -28.65
N THR A 138 13.61 1.10 -29.15
CA THR A 138 14.41 2.32 -28.93
C THR A 138 13.88 3.18 -27.78
N GLY A 139 12.57 3.13 -27.50
CA GLY A 139 11.97 3.97 -26.46
C GLY A 139 10.47 3.82 -26.33
N VAL A 140 9.90 4.73 -25.56
CA VAL A 140 8.46 4.89 -25.35
C VAL A 140 8.07 6.32 -25.67
N ARG A 141 7.00 6.49 -26.45
CA ARG A 141 6.41 7.79 -26.80
C ARG A 141 5.05 7.93 -26.13
N LEU A 142 4.92 8.93 -25.27
CA LEU A 142 3.69 9.26 -24.55
C LEU A 142 2.98 10.39 -25.27
N LYS A 143 1.69 10.23 -25.56
CA LYS A 143 0.82 11.28 -26.05
C LYS A 143 0.05 11.91 -24.90
N MET A 144 0.21 13.21 -24.72
CA MET A 144 -0.43 13.97 -23.65
C MET A 144 -1.76 14.56 -24.11
N ALA A 145 -2.67 14.81 -23.17
CA ALA A 145 -3.99 15.42 -23.45
C ALA A 145 -3.90 16.85 -24.02
N ASP A 146 -2.78 17.55 -23.79
CA ASP A 146 -2.51 18.88 -24.39
C ASP A 146 -1.91 18.80 -25.81
N GLY A 147 -1.89 17.59 -26.41
CA GLY A 147 -1.35 17.34 -27.74
C GLY A 147 0.16 17.20 -27.81
N LYS A 148 0.90 17.43 -26.72
CA LYS A 148 2.34 17.26 -26.66
C LYS A 148 2.75 15.80 -26.61
N THR A 149 3.99 15.54 -27.00
CA THR A 149 4.60 14.21 -26.92
C THR A 149 5.81 14.25 -25.98
N ILE A 150 5.97 13.20 -25.18
CA ILE A 150 7.14 12.98 -24.33
C ILE A 150 7.78 11.67 -24.74
N GLU A 151 9.08 11.69 -25.01
CA GLU A 151 9.88 10.50 -25.32
C GLU A 151 10.73 10.12 -24.11
N VAL A 152 10.74 8.82 -23.78
CA VAL A 152 11.47 8.26 -22.64
C VAL A 152 11.98 6.86 -22.98
N ASP A 153 12.96 6.38 -22.21
CA ASP A 153 13.52 5.04 -22.38
C ASP A 153 12.67 3.97 -21.72
N VAL A 154 12.03 4.30 -20.59
CA VAL A 154 11.20 3.37 -19.79
C VAL A 154 9.94 4.07 -19.32
N LEU A 155 8.81 3.33 -19.36
CA LEU A 155 7.52 3.76 -18.82
C LEU A 155 7.14 2.93 -17.60
N VAL A 156 6.71 3.60 -16.53
CA VAL A 156 6.17 2.95 -15.33
C VAL A 156 4.72 3.39 -15.11
N GLY A 157 3.79 2.45 -15.15
CA GLY A 157 2.39 2.66 -14.77
C GLY A 157 2.23 2.52 -13.26
N ALA A 158 1.95 3.65 -12.59
CA ALA A 158 1.59 3.77 -11.17
C ALA A 158 0.20 4.40 -10.99
N ASP A 159 -0.64 4.27 -12.02
CA ASP A 159 -1.90 4.98 -12.25
C ASP A 159 -3.13 4.26 -11.66
N GLY A 160 -2.90 3.37 -10.69
CA GLY A 160 -3.91 2.80 -9.84
C GLY A 160 -4.76 1.68 -10.47
N ILE A 161 -5.83 1.28 -9.79
CA ILE A 161 -6.67 0.13 -10.18
C ILE A 161 -7.29 0.27 -11.59
N ASP A 162 -7.47 1.49 -12.08
CA ASP A 162 -7.99 1.81 -13.42
C ASP A 162 -6.90 2.19 -14.42
N SER A 163 -5.71 1.65 -14.23
CA SER A 163 -4.50 1.95 -14.99
C SER A 163 -4.69 1.92 -16.50
N LEU A 164 -4.32 3.03 -17.15
CA LEU A 164 -4.19 3.14 -18.60
C LEU A 164 -3.08 2.20 -19.10
N VAL A 165 -1.92 2.21 -18.41
CA VAL A 165 -0.77 1.41 -18.81
C VAL A 165 -1.11 -0.07 -18.78
N ARG A 166 -1.78 -0.54 -17.71
CA ARG A 166 -2.25 -1.92 -17.62
C ARG A 166 -3.16 -2.30 -18.78
N ARG A 167 -4.17 -1.46 -19.08
CA ARG A 167 -5.11 -1.74 -20.18
C ARG A 167 -4.41 -1.80 -21.53
N THR A 168 -3.47 -0.91 -21.78
CA THR A 168 -2.71 -0.89 -23.04
C THR A 168 -1.83 -2.13 -23.18
N LEU A 169 -1.16 -2.58 -22.12
CA LEU A 169 -0.26 -3.74 -22.17
C LEU A 169 -1.01 -5.08 -22.24
N TRP A 170 -2.10 -5.22 -21.49
CA TRP A 170 -2.71 -6.52 -21.19
C TRP A 170 -4.21 -6.60 -21.50
N GLY A 171 -4.80 -5.53 -22.03
CA GLY A 171 -6.25 -5.42 -22.21
C GLY A 171 -6.99 -5.09 -20.91
N ASP A 172 -8.28 -4.86 -21.02
CA ASP A 172 -9.12 -4.63 -19.84
C ASP A 172 -9.43 -5.96 -19.14
N SER A 173 -9.45 -5.92 -17.82
CA SER A 173 -9.85 -7.05 -16.98
C SER A 173 -10.86 -6.55 -15.94
N PRO A 174 -11.90 -7.33 -15.61
CA PRO A 174 -12.92 -6.88 -14.68
C PRO A 174 -12.34 -6.69 -13.28
N LYS A 175 -12.84 -5.68 -12.57
CA LYS A 175 -12.65 -5.57 -11.13
C LYS A 175 -13.39 -6.73 -10.44
N ARG A 176 -12.81 -7.24 -9.38
CA ARG A 176 -13.43 -8.26 -8.54
C ARG A 176 -14.08 -7.57 -7.35
N GLU A 177 -15.40 -7.61 -7.29
CA GLU A 177 -16.16 -7.05 -6.19
C GLU A 177 -16.07 -7.99 -4.97
N HIS A 178 -15.77 -7.41 -3.82
CA HIS A 178 -15.75 -8.16 -2.57
C HIS A 178 -17.13 -8.20 -1.90
N ASN A 179 -18.05 -7.31 -2.32
CA ASN A 179 -19.33 -7.04 -1.65
C ASN A 179 -19.13 -6.73 -0.17
N LEU A 180 -18.14 -5.88 0.09
CA LEU A 180 -17.77 -5.39 1.40
C LEU A 180 -17.61 -3.88 1.34
N HIS A 181 -18.14 -3.21 2.36
CA HIS A 181 -17.94 -1.79 2.58
C HIS A 181 -17.20 -1.56 3.89
N ILE A 182 -16.23 -0.68 3.85
CA ILE A 182 -15.50 -0.20 5.03
C ILE A 182 -15.91 1.24 5.30
N PHE A 183 -16.24 1.53 6.54
CA PHE A 183 -16.41 2.88 7.08
C PHE A 183 -15.24 3.13 8.02
N GLY A 184 -14.51 4.20 7.82
CA GLY A 184 -13.36 4.51 8.64
C GLY A 184 -13.28 6.00 8.95
N GLY A 185 -12.76 6.30 10.11
CA GLY A 185 -12.60 7.66 10.58
C GLY A 185 -11.44 7.80 11.55
N PHE A 186 -11.22 9.03 11.98
CA PHE A 186 -10.21 9.35 12.96
C PHE A 186 -10.69 10.49 13.88
N THR A 187 -10.14 10.50 15.09
CA THR A 187 -10.37 11.57 16.07
C THR A 187 -9.08 11.95 16.79
N PHE A 188 -8.96 13.21 17.15
CA PHE A 188 -7.94 13.72 18.05
C PHE A 188 -8.51 14.13 19.42
N ASP A 189 -9.79 13.83 19.66
CA ASP A 189 -10.43 14.05 20.94
C ASP A 189 -9.93 13.05 21.98
N GLU A 190 -10.00 13.45 23.23
CA GLU A 190 -9.59 12.58 24.32
C GLU A 190 -10.58 11.45 24.51
N VAL A 191 -10.13 10.24 24.24
CA VAL A 191 -10.84 8.99 24.54
C VAL A 191 -9.97 8.15 25.46
N VAL A 192 -10.57 7.64 26.54
CA VAL A 192 -9.86 6.77 27.48
C VAL A 192 -9.61 5.42 26.81
N VAL A 193 -8.35 5.11 26.58
CA VAL A 193 -7.88 3.84 26.02
C VAL A 193 -6.84 3.26 26.95
N ALA A 194 -7.04 2.02 27.38
CA ALA A 194 -6.20 1.35 28.37
C ALA A 194 -4.75 1.19 27.90
N ASP A 195 -4.54 0.92 26.60
CA ASP A 195 -3.21 0.81 26.01
C ASP A 195 -3.22 1.45 24.61
N ARG A 196 -2.56 2.58 24.49
CA ARG A 196 -2.41 3.31 23.22
C ARG A 196 -1.43 2.66 22.25
N GLY A 197 -0.62 1.70 22.70
CA GLY A 197 0.33 0.98 21.86
C GLY A 197 -0.28 -0.18 21.07
N LEU A 198 -1.61 -0.28 20.97
CA LEU A 198 -2.28 -1.39 20.31
C LEU A 198 -2.90 -0.99 18.96
N CYS A 199 -2.81 -1.92 17.99
CA CYS A 199 -3.66 -2.02 16.84
C CYS A 199 -4.60 -3.22 17.01
N ILE A 200 -5.87 -2.96 17.24
CA ILE A 200 -6.85 -3.99 17.50
C ILE A 200 -7.65 -4.30 16.25
N VAL A 201 -7.66 -5.57 15.85
CA VAL A 201 -8.53 -6.10 14.80
C VAL A 201 -9.52 -7.08 15.45
N SER A 202 -10.77 -6.66 15.56
CA SER A 202 -11.83 -7.46 16.19
C SER A 202 -12.83 -7.95 15.15
N HIS A 203 -13.34 -9.15 15.35
CA HIS A 203 -14.41 -9.70 14.51
C HIS A 203 -15.59 -10.13 15.38
N SER A 204 -16.76 -9.69 14.96
CA SER A 204 -18.05 -10.30 15.34
C SER A 204 -18.38 -11.44 14.37
N ARG A 205 -19.65 -11.85 14.30
CA ARG A 205 -20.07 -12.86 13.32
C ARG A 205 -20.04 -12.36 11.87
N THR A 206 -20.30 -11.07 11.65
CA THR A 206 -20.49 -10.50 10.31
C THR A 206 -19.73 -9.19 10.10
N VAL A 207 -19.28 -8.54 11.16
CA VAL A 207 -18.61 -7.25 11.10
C VAL A 207 -17.18 -7.36 11.64
N GLN A 208 -16.24 -6.70 10.99
CA GLN A 208 -14.93 -6.41 11.55
C GLN A 208 -14.98 -5.00 12.14
N GLY A 209 -14.50 -4.84 13.38
CA GLY A 209 -14.31 -3.56 14.04
C GLY A 209 -12.87 -3.43 14.51
N SER A 210 -12.22 -2.32 14.20
CA SER A 210 -10.78 -2.18 14.42
C SER A 210 -10.43 -0.74 14.78
N TRP A 211 -9.34 -0.58 15.48
CA TRP A 211 -8.80 0.74 15.80
C TRP A 211 -7.30 0.68 16.07
N THR A 212 -6.62 1.81 15.95
CA THR A 212 -5.22 1.98 16.30
C THR A 212 -4.92 3.45 16.63
N SER A 213 -3.87 3.68 17.40
CA SER A 213 -3.35 5.03 17.61
C SER A 213 -2.81 5.61 16.32
N ILE A 214 -2.88 6.92 16.18
CA ILE A 214 -2.24 7.70 15.14
C ILE A 214 -1.44 8.85 15.74
N ARG A 215 -0.47 9.34 14.96
CA ARG A 215 0.19 10.62 15.22
C ARG A 215 0.15 11.45 13.94
N HIS A 216 -0.21 12.72 14.06
CA HIS A 216 -0.19 13.67 12.95
C HIS A 216 0.19 15.06 13.45
N LYS A 217 1.27 15.62 12.90
CA LYS A 217 1.79 16.94 13.29
C LYS A 217 2.00 17.08 14.81
N GLY A 218 2.56 16.06 15.43
CA GLY A 218 2.81 16.02 16.88
C GLY A 218 1.58 15.73 17.75
N ARG A 219 0.36 15.72 17.21
CA ARG A 219 -0.86 15.38 17.94
C ARG A 219 -1.08 13.87 17.94
N HIS A 220 -1.43 13.32 19.10
CA HIS A 220 -1.86 11.95 19.24
C HIS A 220 -3.38 11.84 19.10
N GLY A 221 -3.85 10.83 18.40
CA GLY A 221 -5.25 10.53 18.21
C GLY A 221 -5.45 9.03 17.91
N PHE A 222 -6.61 8.72 17.38
CA PHE A 222 -6.99 7.37 17.00
C PHE A 222 -7.63 7.36 15.63
N GLN A 223 -7.38 6.31 14.87
CA GLN A 223 -8.15 5.93 13.69
C GLN A 223 -8.88 4.62 13.97
N TRP A 224 -10.00 4.45 13.30
CA TRP A 224 -10.82 3.25 13.41
C TRP A 224 -11.46 2.91 12.08
N TRP A 225 -11.90 1.67 11.95
CA TRP A 225 -12.75 1.25 10.84
C TRP A 225 -13.70 0.14 11.28
N VAL A 226 -14.88 0.13 10.67
CA VAL A 226 -15.84 -0.97 10.71
C VAL A 226 -16.09 -1.44 9.29
N LEU A 227 -16.19 -2.76 9.10
CA LEU A 227 -16.30 -3.37 7.79
C LEU A 227 -17.37 -4.46 7.83
N GLY A 228 -18.28 -4.43 6.87
CA GLY A 228 -19.37 -5.40 6.78
C GLY A 228 -19.75 -5.74 5.34
N ALA A 229 -20.52 -6.83 5.20
CA ALA A 229 -21.01 -7.28 3.92
C ALA A 229 -22.20 -6.40 3.46
N HIS A 230 -22.02 -5.79 2.30
CA HIS A 230 -23.05 -5.04 1.56
C HIS A 230 -22.77 -5.24 0.08
N ASP A 231 -23.82 -5.28 -0.73
CA ASP A 231 -23.67 -5.28 -2.19
C ASP A 231 -22.84 -4.08 -2.63
N ALA A 232 -21.97 -4.25 -3.62
CA ALA A 232 -21.13 -3.18 -4.12
C ALA A 232 -21.92 -1.99 -4.66
N ALA A 233 -23.16 -2.22 -5.13
CA ALA A 233 -24.08 -1.19 -5.61
C ALA A 233 -24.85 -0.50 -4.46
N THR A 234 -24.76 -0.97 -3.21
CA THR A 234 -25.48 -0.35 -2.09
C THR A 234 -25.06 1.09 -1.93
N THR A 235 -26.03 2.00 -2.00
CA THR A 235 -25.85 3.40 -1.63
C THR A 235 -26.19 3.59 -0.15
N PHE A 236 -25.53 4.56 0.46
CA PHE A 236 -25.80 4.96 1.83
C PHE A 236 -26.18 6.44 1.75
N ASP A 237 -27.48 6.69 1.59
CA ASP A 237 -28.02 8.04 1.38
C ASP A 237 -28.14 8.83 2.71
N GLY A 238 -27.72 8.20 3.81
CA GLY A 238 -27.76 8.76 5.14
C GLY A 238 -26.39 9.13 5.68
N ASP A 239 -26.38 9.43 6.97
CA ASP A 239 -25.20 9.75 7.73
C ASP A 239 -24.26 8.54 7.87
N LEU A 240 -23.06 8.65 7.26
CA LEU A 240 -22.03 7.62 7.34
C LEU A 240 -21.58 7.37 8.78
N HIS A 241 -21.59 8.41 9.61
CA HIS A 241 -21.24 8.31 11.01
C HIS A 241 -22.29 7.49 11.79
N ALA A 242 -23.58 7.73 11.54
CA ALA A 242 -24.66 6.93 12.14
C ALA A 242 -24.57 5.44 11.73
N THR A 243 -24.28 5.18 10.46
CA THR A 243 -24.06 3.80 9.96
C THR A 243 -22.88 3.15 10.69
N ALA A 244 -21.74 3.82 10.78
CA ALA A 244 -20.56 3.32 11.49
C ALA A 244 -20.83 3.09 12.98
N THR A 245 -21.60 3.98 13.63
CA THR A 245 -22.01 3.86 15.03
C THR A 245 -22.84 2.60 15.25
N ALA A 246 -23.82 2.34 14.38
CA ALA A 246 -24.63 1.13 14.45
C ALA A 246 -23.80 -0.15 14.29
N MET A 247 -22.88 -0.17 13.31
CA MET A 247 -21.97 -1.29 13.09
C MET A 247 -20.97 -1.49 14.24
N GLY A 248 -20.52 -0.40 14.84
CA GLY A 248 -19.53 -0.42 15.93
C GLY A 248 -20.12 -0.79 17.30
N ALA A 249 -21.43 -0.67 17.51
CA ALA A 249 -22.09 -0.81 18.80
C ALA A 249 -21.93 -2.18 19.48
N GLU A 250 -21.70 -3.23 18.70
CA GLU A 250 -21.49 -4.59 19.23
C GLU A 250 -20.10 -4.86 19.80
N PHE A 251 -19.15 -3.97 19.54
CA PHE A 251 -17.74 -4.15 19.94
C PHE A 251 -17.45 -3.62 21.33
N ALA A 252 -16.45 -4.23 21.96
CA ALA A 252 -15.94 -3.75 23.24
C ALA A 252 -15.30 -2.36 23.11
N ALA A 253 -15.28 -1.62 24.22
CA ALA A 253 -14.54 -0.36 24.31
C ALA A 253 -13.07 -0.56 23.89
N PRO A 254 -12.43 0.46 23.30
CA PRO A 254 -12.91 1.83 23.12
C PRO A 254 -13.57 2.10 21.76
N LEU A 255 -13.80 1.09 20.88
CA LEU A 255 -14.24 1.33 19.51
C LEU A 255 -15.53 2.17 19.41
N PRO A 256 -16.63 1.86 20.14
CA PRO A 256 -17.84 2.70 20.10
C PRO A 256 -17.57 4.16 20.52
N GLN A 257 -16.71 4.36 21.52
CA GLN A 257 -16.36 5.70 22.01
C GLN A 257 -15.50 6.47 20.98
N LEU A 258 -14.60 5.78 20.28
CA LEU A 258 -13.79 6.38 19.21
C LEU A 258 -14.67 6.83 18.03
N ILE A 259 -15.66 6.02 17.67
CA ILE A 259 -16.63 6.37 16.63
C ILE A 259 -17.44 7.60 17.08
N ALA A 260 -17.98 7.57 18.30
CA ALA A 260 -18.79 8.66 18.84
C ALA A 260 -18.03 10.00 18.98
N ALA A 261 -16.72 9.94 19.26
CA ALA A 261 -15.85 11.11 19.35
C ALA A 261 -15.35 11.61 17.97
N THR A 262 -15.73 10.95 16.89
CA THR A 262 -15.26 11.32 15.55
C THR A 262 -16.21 12.33 14.92
N GLU A 263 -15.67 13.45 14.45
CA GLU A 263 -16.41 14.42 13.64
C GLU A 263 -17.01 13.77 12.39
N PRO A 264 -18.29 13.95 12.04
CA PRO A 264 -18.90 13.33 10.87
C PRO A 264 -18.13 13.56 9.56
N GLY A 265 -17.52 14.74 9.40
CA GLY A 265 -16.68 15.07 8.23
C GLY A 265 -15.38 14.24 8.11
N ASN A 266 -14.95 13.61 9.20
CA ASN A 266 -13.78 12.73 9.22
C ASN A 266 -14.12 11.26 8.92
N VAL A 267 -15.40 10.93 8.73
CA VAL A 267 -15.83 9.58 8.38
C VAL A 267 -15.91 9.43 6.87
N GLN A 268 -15.30 8.37 6.34
CA GLN A 268 -15.31 8.06 4.92
C GLN A 268 -15.75 6.61 4.70
N ARG A 269 -16.27 6.34 3.51
CA ARG A 269 -16.67 5.00 3.08
C ARG A 269 -15.93 4.57 1.83
N TRP A 270 -15.51 3.32 1.80
CA TRP A 270 -14.89 2.70 0.61
C TRP A 270 -15.58 1.37 0.29
N VAL A 271 -15.82 1.14 -0.99
CA VAL A 271 -16.24 -0.17 -1.53
C VAL A 271 -14.98 -0.99 -1.82
N LEU A 272 -14.92 -2.20 -1.29
CA LEU A 272 -13.74 -3.03 -1.45
C LEU A 272 -13.74 -3.73 -2.82
N ARG A 273 -12.70 -3.46 -3.57
CA ARG A 273 -12.46 -4.02 -4.90
C ARG A 273 -10.99 -4.37 -5.07
N ASP A 274 -10.75 -5.38 -5.89
CA ASP A 274 -9.41 -5.71 -6.37
C ASP A 274 -9.46 -6.15 -7.85
N ARG A 275 -8.34 -6.67 -8.35
CA ARG A 275 -8.27 -7.39 -9.63
C ARG A 275 -7.50 -8.68 -9.43
N LYS A 276 -7.77 -9.70 -10.23
CA LYS A 276 -6.96 -10.91 -10.22
C LYS A 276 -5.50 -10.56 -10.54
N PRO A 277 -4.53 -11.19 -9.84
CA PRO A 277 -3.11 -10.97 -10.11
C PRO A 277 -2.75 -11.20 -11.58
N LEU A 278 -1.92 -10.32 -12.13
CA LEU A 278 -1.37 -10.46 -13.47
C LEU A 278 -0.26 -11.52 -13.49
N LYS A 279 -0.16 -12.21 -14.62
CA LYS A 279 0.95 -13.15 -14.86
C LYS A 279 2.26 -12.44 -15.20
N GLN A 280 2.17 -11.25 -15.78
CA GLN A 280 3.31 -10.41 -16.17
C GLN A 280 2.95 -8.94 -15.90
N TRP A 281 3.93 -8.15 -15.44
CA TRP A 281 3.78 -6.72 -15.22
C TRP A 281 4.45 -5.90 -16.31
N SER A 282 5.50 -6.49 -16.94
CA SER A 282 6.37 -5.79 -17.87
C SER A 282 6.21 -6.35 -19.30
N LYS A 283 6.16 -5.43 -20.28
CA LYS A 283 6.15 -5.74 -21.70
C LYS A 283 6.92 -4.66 -22.46
N GLY A 284 7.94 -5.08 -23.24
CA GLY A 284 8.82 -4.13 -23.90
C GLY A 284 9.57 -3.25 -22.89
N ARG A 285 9.41 -1.95 -23.00
CA ARG A 285 10.00 -0.93 -22.13
C ARG A 285 9.05 -0.37 -21.08
N ALA A 286 7.89 -1.00 -20.90
CA ALA A 286 6.88 -0.57 -19.95
C ALA A 286 6.65 -1.61 -18.85
N THR A 287 6.45 -1.15 -17.61
CA THR A 287 6.13 -1.97 -16.43
C THR A 287 5.05 -1.33 -15.55
N LEU A 288 4.53 -2.10 -14.60
CA LEU A 288 3.50 -1.68 -13.64
C LEU A 288 4.02 -1.77 -12.20
N VAL A 289 3.54 -0.89 -11.34
CA VAL A 289 3.80 -0.89 -9.89
C VAL A 289 2.53 -0.59 -9.10
N GLY A 290 2.47 -1.06 -7.86
CA GLY A 290 1.35 -0.80 -6.95
C GLY A 290 0.00 -1.28 -7.51
N ASP A 291 -1.06 -0.50 -7.29
CA ASP A 291 -2.42 -0.87 -7.71
C ASP A 291 -2.61 -0.98 -9.22
N ALA A 292 -1.69 -0.47 -10.04
CA ALA A 292 -1.70 -0.73 -11.48
C ALA A 292 -1.35 -2.20 -11.78
N ALA A 293 -0.46 -2.81 -11.00
CA ALA A 293 -0.03 -4.20 -11.13
C ALA A 293 -0.92 -5.17 -10.31
N HIS A 294 -1.16 -4.86 -9.03
CA HIS A 294 -1.77 -5.75 -8.05
C HIS A 294 -2.71 -5.02 -7.08
N PRO A 295 -3.78 -4.38 -7.60
CA PRO A 295 -4.73 -3.69 -6.73
C PRO A 295 -5.26 -4.68 -5.69
N THR A 296 -5.16 -4.31 -4.42
CA THR A 296 -5.56 -5.17 -3.31
C THR A 296 -6.64 -4.52 -2.46
N SER A 297 -7.47 -5.36 -1.87
CA SER A 297 -8.43 -4.90 -0.88
C SER A 297 -7.72 -4.33 0.36
N PRO A 298 -8.23 -3.24 0.96
CA PRO A 298 -7.76 -2.75 2.25
C PRO A 298 -7.74 -3.80 3.37
N TYR A 299 -8.43 -4.91 3.18
CA TYR A 299 -8.43 -6.04 4.11
C TYR A 299 -7.03 -6.61 4.39
N ALA A 300 -6.11 -6.48 3.45
CA ALA A 300 -4.71 -6.88 3.65
C ALA A 300 -3.93 -5.90 4.54
N ALA A 301 -4.42 -4.66 4.70
CA ALA A 301 -3.71 -3.55 5.36
C ALA A 301 -2.26 -3.32 4.86
N TYR A 302 -1.95 -3.75 3.61
CA TYR A 302 -0.59 -3.74 3.08
C TYR A 302 -0.48 -3.13 1.66
N GLY A 303 -1.57 -2.66 1.06
CA GLY A 303 -1.57 -2.15 -0.32
C GLY A 303 -0.58 -1.00 -0.54
N ALA A 304 -0.61 0.03 0.30
CA ALA A 304 0.32 1.16 0.23
C ALA A 304 1.77 0.75 0.52
N GLY A 305 1.97 -0.24 1.39
CA GLY A 305 3.28 -0.81 1.69
C GLY A 305 3.89 -1.50 0.47
N MET A 306 3.17 -2.45 -0.13
CA MET A 306 3.60 -3.14 -1.34
C MET A 306 3.88 -2.16 -2.49
N ALA A 307 3.05 -1.13 -2.62
CA ALA A 307 3.22 -0.08 -3.63
C ALA A 307 4.52 0.72 -3.45
N THR A 308 4.88 1.05 -2.21
CA THR A 308 6.14 1.72 -1.87
C THR A 308 7.35 0.82 -2.14
N GLU A 309 7.26 -0.45 -1.75
CA GLU A 309 8.30 -1.45 -1.99
C GLU A 309 8.54 -1.69 -3.49
N ASP A 310 7.49 -1.73 -4.32
CA ASP A 310 7.65 -1.87 -5.77
C ASP A 310 8.49 -0.74 -6.34
N GLY A 311 8.18 0.51 -5.98
CA GLY A 311 8.97 1.66 -6.42
C GLY A 311 10.43 1.58 -5.96
N TYR A 312 10.65 1.20 -4.70
CA TYR A 312 11.97 0.98 -4.15
C TYR A 312 12.75 -0.05 -4.97
N TYR A 313 12.21 -1.25 -5.18
CA TYR A 313 12.91 -2.32 -5.89
C TYR A 313 13.16 -2.00 -7.36
N LEU A 314 12.21 -1.35 -8.05
CA LEU A 314 12.35 -1.03 -9.47
C LEU A 314 13.55 -0.12 -9.72
N GLY A 315 13.70 0.97 -8.96
CA GLY A 315 14.86 1.84 -9.13
C GLY A 315 16.18 1.15 -8.82
N ARG A 316 16.23 0.23 -7.82
CA ARG A 316 17.44 -0.57 -7.53
C ARG A 316 17.81 -1.50 -8.71
N ARG A 317 16.82 -1.98 -9.48
CA ARG A 317 17.06 -2.81 -10.69
C ARG A 317 17.52 -1.99 -11.89
N LEU A 318 17.17 -0.72 -11.96
CA LEU A 318 17.58 0.17 -13.06
C LEU A 318 18.97 0.80 -12.82
N ALA A 319 19.49 0.75 -11.60
CA ALA A 319 20.75 1.38 -11.24
C ALA A 319 21.94 0.84 -12.06
N GLY A 320 22.76 1.76 -12.55
CA GLY A 320 23.96 1.44 -13.32
C GLY A 320 23.73 0.96 -14.75
N LEU A 321 22.46 0.93 -15.23
CA LEU A 321 22.14 0.50 -16.59
C LEU A 321 22.18 1.65 -17.60
N ASP A 322 22.57 1.32 -18.83
CA ASP A 322 22.25 2.14 -20.00
C ASP A 322 20.82 1.82 -20.44
N LEU A 323 19.87 2.74 -20.20
CA LEU A 323 18.47 2.54 -20.53
C LEU A 323 18.19 2.57 -22.05
N SER A 324 19.17 2.93 -22.89
CA SER A 324 19.06 2.78 -24.34
C SER A 324 19.17 1.31 -24.77
N ASP A 325 19.85 0.45 -23.99
CA ASP A 325 19.93 -0.99 -24.24
C ASP A 325 18.60 -1.69 -23.87
N HIS A 326 17.86 -2.07 -24.90
CA HIS A 326 16.59 -2.77 -24.76
C HIS A 326 16.73 -4.10 -24.00
N THR A 327 17.80 -4.86 -24.24
CA THR A 327 18.02 -6.16 -23.60
C THR A 327 18.30 -6.01 -22.11
N ALA A 328 19.13 -5.03 -21.73
CA ALA A 328 19.40 -4.71 -20.32
C ALA A 328 18.14 -4.23 -19.60
N VAL A 329 17.35 -3.34 -20.21
CA VAL A 329 16.07 -2.89 -19.66
C VAL A 329 15.12 -4.07 -19.45
N ARG A 330 14.94 -4.94 -20.45
CA ARG A 330 14.07 -6.12 -20.31
C ARG A 330 14.51 -7.03 -19.15
N ALA A 331 15.80 -7.35 -19.09
CA ALA A 331 16.34 -8.18 -18.01
C ALA A 331 16.12 -7.55 -16.62
N ALA A 332 16.27 -6.22 -16.49
CA ALA A 332 16.03 -5.51 -15.25
C ALA A 332 14.56 -5.52 -14.83
N LEU A 333 13.63 -5.31 -15.77
CA LEU A 333 12.20 -5.36 -15.50
C LEU A 333 11.74 -6.77 -15.12
N ASP A 334 12.25 -7.81 -15.80
CA ASP A 334 11.98 -9.20 -15.45
C ASP A 334 12.54 -9.55 -14.06
N ALA A 335 13.76 -9.09 -13.72
CA ALA A 335 14.37 -9.28 -12.41
C ALA A 335 13.67 -8.48 -11.29
N PHE A 336 13.01 -7.38 -11.63
CA PHE A 336 12.14 -6.64 -10.72
C PHE A 336 10.87 -7.44 -10.40
N GLU A 337 10.14 -7.88 -11.43
CA GLU A 337 8.84 -8.48 -11.24
C GLU A 337 8.91 -9.91 -10.67
N ALA A 338 9.99 -10.65 -10.92
CA ALA A 338 10.11 -12.05 -10.53
C ALA A 338 9.87 -12.33 -9.03
N PRO A 339 10.51 -11.62 -8.07
CA PRO A 339 10.24 -11.80 -6.65
C PRO A 339 8.94 -11.12 -6.19
N ARG A 340 8.52 -10.03 -6.85
CA ARG A 340 7.37 -9.23 -6.41
C ARG A 340 6.04 -9.89 -6.73
N LYS A 341 5.90 -10.46 -7.92
CA LYS A 341 4.65 -11.12 -8.37
C LYS A 341 4.13 -12.18 -7.39
N PRO A 342 4.92 -13.20 -6.97
CA PRO A 342 4.41 -14.21 -6.06
C PRO A 342 4.07 -13.66 -4.68
N HIS A 343 4.82 -12.67 -4.18
CA HIS A 343 4.55 -12.01 -2.91
C HIS A 343 3.21 -11.26 -2.96
N THR A 344 3.04 -10.32 -3.91
CA THR A 344 1.84 -9.49 -4.01
C THR A 344 0.60 -10.30 -4.39
N ALA A 345 0.73 -11.31 -5.27
CA ALA A 345 -0.36 -12.21 -5.62
C ALA A 345 -0.90 -12.97 -4.40
N ARG A 346 -0.01 -13.42 -3.51
CA ARG A 346 -0.38 -14.06 -2.24
C ARG A 346 -1.18 -13.10 -1.36
N GLN A 347 -0.70 -11.86 -1.19
CA GLN A 347 -1.39 -10.84 -0.38
C GLN A 347 -2.79 -10.51 -0.93
N VAL A 348 -2.90 -10.30 -2.24
CA VAL A 348 -4.19 -10.05 -2.90
C VAL A 348 -5.15 -11.22 -2.70
N GLN A 349 -4.68 -12.46 -2.86
CA GLN A 349 -5.50 -13.64 -2.72
C GLN A 349 -5.92 -13.91 -1.27
N GLN A 350 -5.00 -13.71 -0.31
CA GLN A 350 -5.29 -13.84 1.12
C GLN A 350 -6.34 -12.81 1.56
N ALA A 351 -6.19 -11.53 1.15
CA ALA A 351 -7.18 -10.50 1.45
C ALA A 351 -8.59 -10.86 0.94
N TYR A 352 -8.66 -11.41 -0.28
CA TYR A 352 -9.93 -11.86 -0.85
C TYR A 352 -10.55 -13.04 -0.07
N ILE A 353 -9.75 -14.05 0.25
CA ILE A 353 -10.20 -15.24 0.99
C ILE A 353 -10.65 -14.85 2.41
N LEU A 354 -9.87 -14.02 3.11
CA LEU A 354 -10.22 -13.58 4.46
C LEU A 354 -11.54 -12.80 4.47
N GLY A 355 -11.73 -11.90 3.50
CA GLY A 355 -13.00 -11.20 3.33
C GLY A 355 -14.19 -12.17 3.15
N LYS A 356 -14.00 -13.21 2.34
CA LYS A 356 -15.04 -14.26 2.15
C LYS A 356 -15.30 -15.05 3.43
N VAL A 357 -14.25 -15.51 4.10
CA VAL A 357 -14.38 -16.34 5.32
C VAL A 357 -15.04 -15.55 6.45
N PHE A 358 -14.66 -14.27 6.65
CA PHE A 358 -15.19 -13.50 7.78
C PHE A 358 -16.58 -12.92 7.53
N HIS A 359 -16.90 -12.54 6.30
CA HIS A 359 -18.14 -11.78 6.06
C HIS A 359 -19.20 -12.51 5.24
N HIS A 360 -18.80 -13.51 4.42
CA HIS A 360 -19.73 -14.24 3.54
C HIS A 360 -19.93 -15.70 3.94
N THR A 361 -19.45 -16.13 5.11
CA THR A 361 -19.75 -17.46 5.65
C THR A 361 -21.25 -17.58 5.95
N PRO A 362 -21.96 -18.60 5.43
CA PRO A 362 -23.37 -18.82 5.72
C PRO A 362 -23.67 -18.93 7.22
N GLY A 363 -24.82 -18.40 7.66
CA GLY A 363 -25.20 -18.29 9.07
C GLY A 363 -24.95 -19.55 9.93
N PRO A 364 -25.38 -20.77 9.49
CA PRO A 364 -25.12 -21.99 10.23
C PRO A 364 -23.62 -22.28 10.46
N LEU A 365 -22.77 -21.95 9.51
CA LEU A 365 -21.32 -22.19 9.56
C LEU A 365 -20.55 -21.12 10.33
N GLN A 366 -21.14 -19.95 10.59
CA GLN A 366 -20.48 -18.88 11.36
C GLN A 366 -20.09 -19.34 12.77
N ARG A 367 -20.95 -20.11 13.45
CA ARG A 367 -20.65 -20.66 14.78
C ARG A 367 -19.46 -21.62 14.76
N VAL A 368 -19.37 -22.44 13.71
CA VAL A 368 -18.25 -23.38 13.52
C VAL A 368 -16.97 -22.60 13.29
N ARG A 369 -16.98 -21.62 12.37
CA ARG A 369 -15.84 -20.72 12.12
C ARG A 369 -15.37 -20.03 13.41
N ASP A 370 -16.30 -19.43 14.16
CA ASP A 370 -15.96 -18.72 15.39
C ASP A 370 -15.36 -19.68 16.44
N THR A 371 -15.90 -20.89 16.53
CA THR A 371 -15.34 -21.93 17.42
C THR A 371 -13.91 -22.31 17.03
N VAL A 372 -13.64 -22.47 15.74
CA VAL A 372 -12.27 -22.73 15.23
C VAL A 372 -11.34 -21.58 15.59
N LEU A 373 -11.75 -20.34 15.34
CA LEU A 373 -10.94 -19.16 15.66
C LEU A 373 -10.69 -18.99 17.16
N ASP A 374 -11.67 -19.38 17.99
CA ASP A 374 -11.64 -19.19 19.43
C ASP A 374 -10.97 -20.32 20.23
N ARG A 375 -10.96 -21.53 19.70
CA ARG A 375 -10.56 -22.74 20.45
C ARG A 375 -9.43 -23.54 19.81
N THR A 376 -8.93 -23.12 18.65
CA THR A 376 -7.80 -23.80 18.00
C THR A 376 -6.62 -22.84 17.79
N PRO A 377 -5.39 -23.33 17.64
CA PRO A 377 -4.24 -22.50 17.34
C PRO A 377 -4.19 -22.00 15.88
N PHE A 378 -5.28 -22.14 15.13
CA PHE A 378 -5.32 -21.75 13.72
C PHE A 378 -4.92 -20.30 13.50
N LEU A 379 -5.54 -19.37 14.23
CA LEU A 379 -5.26 -17.93 14.08
C LEU A 379 -3.84 -17.60 14.59
N GLN A 380 -3.36 -18.27 15.62
CA GLN A 380 -1.98 -18.15 16.13
C GLN A 380 -0.97 -18.52 15.02
N LYS A 381 -1.20 -19.63 14.32
CA LYS A 381 -0.32 -20.08 13.23
C LYS A 381 -0.35 -19.11 12.04
N VAL A 382 -1.55 -18.68 11.63
CA VAL A 382 -1.72 -17.85 10.41
C VAL A 382 -1.28 -16.40 10.66
N ALA A 383 -1.70 -15.79 11.75
CA ALA A 383 -1.42 -14.38 12.03
C ALA A 383 -0.25 -14.19 13.01
N GLY A 384 -0.16 -15.00 14.07
CA GLY A 384 0.84 -14.82 15.12
C GLY A 384 2.24 -15.30 14.74
N GLU A 385 2.37 -16.30 13.87
CA GLU A 385 3.66 -16.91 13.50
C GLU A 385 4.06 -16.58 12.06
N SER A 386 3.13 -16.72 11.09
CA SER A 386 3.47 -16.52 9.67
C SER A 386 3.72 -15.06 9.32
N SER A 387 2.95 -14.11 9.89
CA SER A 387 3.11 -12.69 9.58
C SER A 387 4.46 -12.12 10.04
N PRO A 388 4.96 -12.39 11.28
CA PRO A 388 6.30 -11.98 11.67
C PRO A 388 7.39 -12.52 10.75
N GLY A 389 7.32 -13.82 10.40
CA GLY A 389 8.28 -14.43 9.48
C GLY A 389 8.32 -13.73 8.11
N GLU A 390 7.17 -13.38 7.56
CA GLU A 390 7.07 -12.65 6.29
C GLU A 390 7.65 -11.24 6.39
N ILE A 391 7.35 -10.51 7.47
CA ILE A 391 7.91 -9.17 7.73
C ILE A 391 9.44 -9.23 7.76
N LEU A 392 10.02 -10.15 8.52
CA LEU A 392 11.46 -10.31 8.63
C LEU A 392 12.11 -10.68 7.29
N ALA A 393 11.48 -11.57 6.52
CA ALA A 393 11.96 -11.95 5.20
C ALA A 393 11.96 -10.74 4.22
N GLN A 394 10.93 -9.88 4.27
CA GLN A 394 10.88 -8.67 3.44
C GLN A 394 11.93 -7.64 3.89
N ILE A 395 12.17 -7.47 5.19
CA ILE A 395 13.25 -6.60 5.70
C ILE A 395 14.60 -7.08 5.18
N ALA A 396 14.90 -8.38 5.30
CA ALA A 396 16.15 -8.97 4.80
C ALA A 396 16.30 -8.82 3.27
N ALA A 397 15.22 -8.97 2.52
CA ALA A 397 15.25 -8.77 1.07
C ALA A 397 15.55 -7.31 0.67
N ILE A 398 15.06 -6.33 1.44
CA ILE A 398 15.38 -4.92 1.26
C ILE A 398 16.87 -4.68 1.57
N ASP A 399 17.42 -5.25 2.65
CA ASP A 399 18.85 -5.13 2.98
C ASP A 399 19.74 -5.68 1.87
N GLU A 400 19.37 -6.81 1.33
CA GLU A 400 20.15 -7.43 0.24
C GLU A 400 20.07 -6.61 -1.06
N ALA A 401 18.91 -6.02 -1.36
CA ALA A 401 18.76 -5.13 -2.51
C ALA A 401 19.59 -3.85 -2.34
N GLU A 402 19.61 -3.28 -1.14
CA GLU A 402 20.39 -2.07 -0.85
C GLU A 402 21.90 -2.31 -0.91
N LYS A 403 22.40 -3.44 -0.38
CA LYS A 403 23.82 -3.82 -0.50
C LYS A 403 24.27 -3.86 -1.96
N ARG A 404 23.47 -4.47 -2.85
CA ARG A 404 23.75 -4.53 -4.29
C ARG A 404 23.73 -3.15 -4.92
N PHE A 405 22.75 -2.32 -4.56
CA PHE A 405 22.63 -0.96 -5.07
C PHE A 405 23.85 -0.11 -4.72
N VAL A 406 24.30 -0.15 -3.46
CA VAL A 406 25.50 0.56 -2.99
C VAL A 406 26.74 0.07 -3.73
N ALA A 407 26.88 -1.26 -3.92
CA ALA A 407 28.00 -1.84 -4.66
C ALA A 407 28.04 -1.39 -6.14
N VAL A 408 26.87 -1.33 -6.81
CA VAL A 408 26.77 -0.83 -8.19
C VAL A 408 27.20 0.63 -8.27
N ARG A 409 26.76 1.48 -7.32
CA ARG A 409 27.12 2.91 -7.29
C ARG A 409 28.58 3.17 -6.92
N ALA A 410 29.18 2.32 -6.12
CA ALA A 410 30.60 2.44 -5.76
C ALA A 410 31.54 1.98 -6.88
N GLY A 411 31.06 1.14 -7.81
CA GLY A 411 31.80 0.67 -8.97
C GLY A 411 31.57 1.48 -10.26
N ALA A 412 30.64 2.41 -10.23
CA ALA A 412 30.30 3.32 -11.32
C ALA A 412 30.93 4.71 -11.08
#